data_71a965d65141af23c3050f577f38dc37
#
_entry.id   71a965d65141af23c3050f577f38dc37
#
_cell.length_a   1.000
_cell.length_b   1.000
_cell.length_c   1.000
_cell.angle_alpha   90.00
_cell.angle_beta   90.00
_cell.angle_gamma   90.00
#
_symmetry.space_group_name_H-M   'P 1'
#
loop_
_entity.id
_entity.type
_entity.pdbx_description
1 polymer ?
#
loop_
_entity_poly.entity_id
_entity_poly.type
_entity_poly.pdbx_seq_one_letter_code
_entity_poly.pdbx_strand_id
1 'polypeptide(L)'
;KTIIQCLNYLLGGQYLAQETSEKIFRFSNPDMAINLVGINDANLTLIEEGLNVRISPFGDELRISGEAEAVSLTLQLLEAATKLLAQGIKLSPQDIASAVAMAKRGTLEYFADMYSETLLRDAKGQPIRIKNFGQRQYVDAIKHNDITFGIGPAGTGKTFLAVVMAVAAMKAGQVERIILRSEEHTSE
;
A
#
# COMPACT_ATOMS: atom_id res chain seq x y z
N LYS A 1 38.80 -3.33 16.94
CA LYS A 1 37.62 -3.64 17.83
C LYS A 1 37.73 -3.00 19.23
N THR A 2 38.91 -2.63 19.72
CA THR A 2 39.12 -2.26 21.12
C THR A 2 39.03 -0.74 21.41
N ILE A 3 39.22 0.11 20.41
CA ILE A 3 39.24 1.58 20.60
C ILE A 3 37.83 2.19 20.66
N ILE A 4 36.85 1.65 19.94
CA ILE A 4 35.47 2.14 19.94
C ILE A 4 34.75 1.80 21.24
N GLN A 5 35.06 0.69 21.89
CA GLN A 5 34.49 0.32 23.20
C GLN A 5 34.97 1.20 24.36
N CYS A 6 36.18 1.74 24.30
CA CYS A 6 36.69 2.64 25.35
C CYS A 6 36.11 4.05 25.26
N LEU A 7 35.74 4.55 24.07
CA LEU A 7 35.15 5.88 23.94
C LEU A 7 33.71 5.95 24.48
N ASN A 8 32.96 4.83 24.40
CA ASN A 8 31.58 4.75 24.92
C ASN A 8 31.48 4.79 26.44
N TYR A 9 32.57 4.44 27.14
CA TYR A 9 32.60 4.45 28.62
C TYR A 9 32.86 5.85 29.23
N LEU A 10 33.43 6.76 28.45
CA LEU A 10 33.84 8.10 28.91
C LEU A 10 32.78 9.20 28.74
N LEU A 11 31.72 8.98 27.92
CA LEU A 11 30.75 10.02 27.59
C LEU A 11 29.35 9.84 28.20
N GLY A 12 29.14 8.82 29.07
CA GLY A 12 27.90 8.69 29.87
C GLY A 12 26.58 8.66 29.04
N GLY A 13 26.63 8.51 27.71
CA GLY A 13 25.49 8.42 26.83
C GLY A 13 25.31 7.01 26.36
N GLN A 14 24.18 6.39 26.68
CA GLN A 14 23.70 5.19 26.01
C GLN A 14 23.40 5.52 24.52
N TYR A 15 24.46 5.56 23.71
CA TYR A 15 24.28 5.31 22.28
C TYR A 15 24.00 3.80 22.15
N LEU A 16 22.73 3.44 22.17
CA LEU A 16 22.30 2.15 21.63
C LEU A 16 22.89 2.09 20.22
N ALA A 17 23.90 1.24 20.02
CA ALA A 17 24.40 0.95 18.70
C ALA A 17 23.20 0.37 17.92
N GLN A 18 22.62 1.15 17.03
CA GLN A 18 21.58 0.67 16.12
C GLN A 18 22.20 -0.51 15.37
N GLU A 19 21.69 -1.71 15.62
CA GLU A 19 22.14 -2.91 14.91
C GLU A 19 21.76 -2.75 13.44
N THR A 20 22.73 -2.38 12.62
CA THR A 20 22.58 -2.40 11.17
C THR A 20 22.48 -3.84 10.70
N SER A 21 21.42 -4.16 10.01
CA SER A 21 21.15 -5.47 9.40
C SER A 21 21.23 -5.37 7.89
N GLU A 22 21.71 -6.42 7.26
CA GLU A 22 21.64 -6.59 5.81
C GLU A 22 20.92 -7.90 5.51
N LYS A 23 19.94 -7.85 4.63
CA LYS A 23 19.15 -9.01 4.19
C LYS A 23 18.98 -8.99 2.68
N ILE A 24 18.81 -10.18 2.10
CA ILE A 24 18.55 -10.37 0.68
C ILE A 24 17.14 -10.90 0.53
N PHE A 25 16.36 -10.22 -0.32
CA PHE A 25 15.05 -10.67 -0.76
C PHE A 25 15.15 -11.17 -2.20
N ARG A 26 14.66 -12.39 -2.48
CA ARG A 26 14.67 -13.01 -3.82
C ARG A 26 13.27 -13.10 -4.38
N PHE A 27 13.11 -12.69 -5.63
CA PHE A 27 11.85 -12.87 -6.36
C PHE A 27 11.75 -14.29 -6.90
N SER A 28 10.55 -14.85 -6.86
CA SER A 28 10.25 -16.14 -7.47
C SER A 28 10.21 -16.09 -9.01
N ASN A 29 10.06 -14.88 -9.57
CA ASN A 29 9.96 -14.63 -11.00
C ASN A 29 10.53 -13.22 -11.31
N PRO A 30 11.41 -13.08 -12.33
CA PRO A 30 11.96 -11.79 -12.75
C PRO A 30 10.91 -10.73 -13.12
N ASP A 31 9.77 -11.13 -13.69
CA ASP A 31 8.69 -10.20 -14.04
C ASP A 31 8.07 -9.52 -12.79
N MET A 32 8.10 -10.19 -11.65
CA MET A 32 7.65 -9.60 -10.38
C MET A 32 8.62 -8.52 -9.91
N ALA A 33 9.93 -8.70 -10.12
CA ALA A 33 10.92 -7.69 -9.79
C ALA A 33 10.65 -6.40 -10.55
N ILE A 34 10.46 -6.48 -11.89
CA ILE A 34 10.18 -5.33 -12.75
C ILE A 34 8.90 -4.61 -12.31
N ASN A 35 7.83 -5.37 -12.02
CA ASN A 35 6.55 -4.80 -11.59
C ASN A 35 6.60 -4.16 -10.19
N LEU A 36 7.42 -4.70 -9.29
CA LEU A 36 7.58 -4.15 -7.95
C LEU A 36 8.45 -2.90 -7.96
N VAL A 37 9.57 -2.94 -8.67
CA VAL A 37 10.53 -1.82 -8.77
C VAL A 37 9.85 -0.58 -9.34
N GLY A 38 8.98 -0.77 -10.33
CA GLY A 38 8.26 0.31 -10.99
C GLY A 38 9.11 1.06 -12.01
N ILE A 39 8.52 2.06 -12.65
CA ILE A 39 9.22 2.89 -13.64
C ILE A 39 10.24 3.78 -12.92
N ASN A 40 11.49 3.76 -13.37
CA ASN A 40 12.60 4.53 -12.78
C ASN A 40 12.77 4.30 -11.27
N ASP A 41 12.62 3.07 -10.80
CA ASP A 41 12.78 2.66 -9.39
C ASP A 41 11.86 3.42 -8.40
N ALA A 42 10.79 4.03 -8.90
CA ALA A 42 9.92 4.90 -8.10
C ALA A 42 9.34 4.21 -6.87
N ASN A 43 9.00 2.93 -6.99
CA ASN A 43 8.46 2.16 -5.88
C ASN A 43 9.54 1.84 -4.82
N LEU A 44 10.78 1.56 -5.24
CA LEU A 44 11.89 1.33 -4.31
C LEU A 44 12.23 2.60 -3.55
N THR A 45 12.28 3.75 -4.22
CA THR A 45 12.51 5.05 -3.59
C THR A 45 11.47 5.34 -2.49
N LEU A 46 10.18 5.05 -2.76
CA LEU A 46 9.12 5.21 -1.74
C LEU A 46 9.32 4.31 -0.52
N ILE A 47 9.80 3.08 -0.73
CA ILE A 47 10.09 2.15 0.37
C ILE A 47 11.33 2.62 1.15
N GLU A 48 12.41 3.01 0.46
CA GLU A 48 13.64 3.48 1.07
C GLU A 48 13.41 4.72 1.95
N GLU A 49 12.78 5.75 1.39
CA GLU A 49 12.46 6.97 2.12
C GLU A 49 11.45 6.71 3.24
N GLY A 50 10.45 5.85 2.95
CA GLY A 50 9.39 5.55 3.88
C GLY A 50 9.85 4.74 5.09
N LEU A 51 10.70 3.75 4.93
CA LEU A 51 11.16 2.85 6.00
C LEU A 51 12.59 3.14 6.47
N ASN A 52 13.25 4.14 5.89
CA ASN A 52 14.63 4.51 6.22
C ASN A 52 15.61 3.34 6.03
N VAL A 53 15.51 2.67 4.90
CA VAL A 53 16.40 1.59 4.46
C VAL A 53 17.06 1.94 3.15
N ARG A 54 18.11 1.22 2.79
CA ARG A 54 18.72 1.26 1.46
C ARG A 54 18.45 -0.05 0.76
N ILE A 55 17.96 0.03 -0.49
CA ILE A 55 17.64 -1.13 -1.33
C ILE A 55 18.47 -1.07 -2.60
N SER A 56 19.26 -2.09 -2.84
CA SER A 56 20.08 -2.21 -4.04
C SER A 56 19.62 -3.41 -4.87
N PRO A 57 19.02 -3.17 -6.05
CA PRO A 57 18.63 -4.26 -6.95
C PRO A 57 19.86 -4.92 -7.58
N PHE A 58 19.86 -6.25 -7.63
CA PHE A 58 20.87 -7.05 -8.30
C PHE A 58 20.24 -8.28 -8.96
N GLY A 59 19.94 -8.17 -10.24
CA GLY A 59 19.22 -9.22 -10.97
C GLY A 59 17.81 -9.46 -10.42
N ASP A 60 17.55 -10.66 -9.92
CA ASP A 60 16.30 -11.07 -9.29
C ASP A 60 16.31 -10.94 -7.75
N GLU A 61 17.32 -10.28 -7.22
CA GLU A 61 17.51 -10.06 -5.79
C GLU A 61 17.44 -8.57 -5.43
N LEU A 62 16.93 -8.27 -4.23
CA LEU A 62 17.05 -6.96 -3.59
C LEU A 62 17.90 -7.11 -2.33
N ARG A 63 18.97 -6.36 -2.25
CA ARG A 63 19.78 -6.25 -1.04
C ARG A 63 19.26 -5.07 -0.22
N ILE A 64 18.86 -5.35 1.01
CA ILE A 64 18.21 -4.38 1.90
C ILE A 64 19.14 -4.19 3.10
N SER A 65 19.51 -2.95 3.38
CA SER A 65 20.38 -2.58 4.51
C SER A 65 19.79 -1.41 5.29
N GLY A 66 19.91 -1.46 6.61
CA GLY A 66 19.39 -0.45 7.51
C GLY A 66 19.32 -0.95 8.95
N GLU A 67 18.51 -0.27 9.77
CA GLU A 67 18.20 -0.72 11.12
C GLU A 67 17.45 -2.06 11.08
N ALA A 68 17.71 -2.96 12.01
CA ALA A 68 17.18 -4.34 11.99
C ALA A 68 15.65 -4.39 11.91
N GLU A 69 14.94 -3.52 12.64
CA GLU A 69 13.49 -3.41 12.60
C GLU A 69 12.99 -2.92 11.24
N ALA A 70 13.60 -1.87 10.69
CA ALA A 70 13.27 -1.31 9.38
C ALA A 70 13.47 -2.34 8.25
N VAL A 71 14.58 -3.10 8.31
CA VAL A 71 14.85 -4.20 7.35
C VAL A 71 13.79 -5.29 7.48
N SER A 72 13.37 -5.66 8.69
CA SER A 72 12.31 -6.65 8.92
C SER A 72 10.96 -6.18 8.35
N LEU A 73 10.56 -4.93 8.60
CA LEU A 73 9.35 -4.34 8.03
C LEU A 73 9.39 -4.29 6.50
N THR A 74 10.56 -3.96 5.93
CA THR A 74 10.75 -3.95 4.49
C THR A 74 10.55 -5.34 3.89
N LEU A 75 11.11 -6.38 4.50
CA LEU A 75 10.91 -7.76 4.04
C LEU A 75 9.44 -8.16 4.07
N GLN A 76 8.71 -7.86 5.15
CA GLN A 76 7.28 -8.13 5.25
C GLN A 76 6.48 -7.40 4.16
N LEU A 77 6.82 -6.14 3.88
CA LEU A 77 6.20 -5.36 2.80
C LEU A 77 6.44 -6.00 1.44
N LEU A 78 7.69 -6.39 1.13
CA LEU A 78 8.05 -7.04 -0.12
C LEU A 78 7.33 -8.38 -0.29
N GLU A 79 7.20 -9.17 0.78
CA GLU A 79 6.44 -10.42 0.76
C GLU A 79 4.95 -10.19 0.49
N ALA A 80 4.34 -9.21 1.16
CA ALA A 80 2.94 -8.87 0.95
C ALA A 80 2.68 -8.37 -0.49
N ALA A 81 3.55 -7.49 -0.99
CA ALA A 81 3.48 -6.97 -2.35
C ALA A 81 3.65 -8.09 -3.40
N THR A 82 4.61 -8.99 -3.20
CA THR A 82 4.86 -10.12 -4.10
C THR A 82 3.67 -11.10 -4.17
N LYS A 83 2.99 -11.34 -3.05
CA LYS A 83 1.76 -12.14 -3.04
C LYS A 83 0.66 -11.55 -3.92
N LEU A 84 0.50 -10.22 -3.91
CA LEU A 84 -0.47 -9.54 -4.76
C LEU A 84 -0.08 -9.56 -6.24
N LEU A 85 1.20 -9.36 -6.54
CA LEU A 85 1.73 -9.47 -7.90
C LEU A 85 1.54 -10.88 -8.47
N ALA A 86 1.71 -11.93 -7.65
CA ALA A 86 1.45 -13.31 -8.04
C ALA A 86 -0.02 -13.57 -8.39
N GLN A 87 -0.94 -12.79 -7.82
CA GLN A 87 -2.37 -12.82 -8.16
C GLN A 87 -2.73 -11.96 -9.38
N GLY A 88 -1.73 -11.38 -10.07
CA GLY A 88 -1.92 -10.51 -11.22
C GLY A 88 -2.38 -9.09 -10.88
N ILE A 89 -2.30 -8.69 -9.60
CA ILE A 89 -2.65 -7.34 -9.15
C ILE A 89 -1.44 -6.43 -9.44
N LYS A 90 -1.66 -5.37 -10.20
CA LYS A 90 -0.62 -4.36 -10.46
C LYS A 90 -0.62 -3.35 -9.32
N LEU A 91 0.54 -3.16 -8.71
CA LEU A 91 0.73 -2.19 -7.63
C LEU A 91 1.17 -0.84 -8.23
N SER A 92 0.46 0.21 -7.89
CA SER A 92 0.83 1.59 -8.22
C SER A 92 1.75 2.18 -7.14
N PRO A 93 2.45 3.30 -7.41
CA PRO A 93 3.21 4.00 -6.37
C PRO A 93 2.36 4.39 -5.14
N GLN A 94 1.08 4.69 -5.34
CA GLN A 94 0.14 4.99 -4.25
C GLN A 94 -0.14 3.76 -3.38
N ASP A 95 -0.18 2.57 -3.97
CA ASP A 95 -0.35 1.32 -3.23
C ASP A 95 0.89 1.02 -2.40
N ILE A 96 2.08 1.25 -2.93
CA ILE A 96 3.34 1.10 -2.20
C ILE A 96 3.43 2.12 -1.04
N ALA A 97 3.08 3.38 -1.27
CA ALA A 97 3.02 4.39 -0.22
C ALA A 97 2.04 3.99 0.90
N SER A 98 0.88 3.42 0.53
CA SER A 98 -0.08 2.88 1.49
C SER A 98 0.49 1.70 2.27
N ALA A 99 1.18 0.76 1.60
CA ALA A 99 1.84 -0.37 2.25
C ALA A 99 2.92 0.08 3.24
N VAL A 100 3.73 1.08 2.89
CA VAL A 100 4.71 1.70 3.78
C VAL A 100 4.04 2.31 5.02
N ALA A 101 2.95 3.06 4.83
CA ALA A 101 2.20 3.63 5.95
C ALA A 101 1.59 2.56 6.86
N MET A 102 1.09 1.46 6.28
CA MET A 102 0.56 0.32 7.03
C MET A 102 1.65 -0.44 7.78
N ALA A 103 2.82 -0.63 7.17
CA ALA A 103 3.98 -1.25 7.83
C ALA A 103 4.37 -0.47 9.09
N LYS A 104 4.48 0.85 9.00
CA LYS A 104 4.76 1.73 10.16
C LYS A 104 3.74 1.65 11.28
N ARG A 105 2.48 1.33 10.97
CA ARG A 105 1.37 1.21 11.92
C ARG A 105 1.18 -0.20 12.46
N GLY A 106 1.95 -1.18 11.98
CA GLY A 106 1.77 -2.58 12.34
C GLY A 106 0.50 -3.22 11.79
N THR A 107 -0.04 -2.70 10.69
CA THR A 107 -1.29 -3.17 10.06
C THR A 107 -1.07 -3.74 8.65
N LEU A 108 0.18 -4.06 8.31
CA LEU A 108 0.54 -4.55 6.97
C LEU A 108 -0.12 -5.89 6.60
N GLU A 109 -0.50 -6.68 7.59
CA GLU A 109 -1.22 -7.94 7.41
C GLU A 109 -2.55 -7.76 6.63
N TYR A 110 -3.20 -6.61 6.80
CA TYR A 110 -4.45 -6.28 6.10
C TYR A 110 -4.23 -5.75 4.67
N PHE A 111 -2.98 -5.55 4.24
CA PHE A 111 -2.68 -4.99 2.92
C PHE A 111 -3.18 -5.89 1.78
N ALA A 112 -2.98 -7.20 1.90
CA ALA A 112 -3.49 -8.16 0.92
C ALA A 112 -5.02 -8.21 0.89
N ASP A 113 -5.67 -8.07 2.03
CA ASP A 113 -7.13 -8.13 2.15
C ASP A 113 -7.82 -6.95 1.44
N MET A 114 -7.13 -5.80 1.33
CA MET A 114 -7.67 -4.65 0.58
C MET A 114 -7.95 -4.99 -0.89
N TYR A 115 -7.20 -5.92 -1.46
CA TYR A 115 -7.31 -6.29 -2.88
C TYR A 115 -8.11 -7.58 -3.12
N SER A 116 -8.41 -8.33 -2.08
CA SER A 116 -9.13 -9.60 -2.18
C SER A 116 -10.61 -9.40 -2.54
N GLU A 117 -11.22 -8.32 -2.06
CA GLU A 117 -12.64 -8.05 -2.23
C GLU A 117 -12.95 -7.48 -3.61
N THR A 118 -13.83 -8.17 -4.34
CA THR A 118 -14.42 -7.66 -5.58
C THR A 118 -15.72 -6.93 -5.23
N LEU A 119 -15.73 -5.59 -5.36
CA LEU A 119 -16.91 -4.77 -5.06
C LEU A 119 -18.04 -5.02 -6.09
N LEU A 120 -17.66 -5.11 -7.37
CA LEU A 120 -18.56 -5.29 -8.48
C LEU A 120 -17.79 -5.84 -9.68
N ARG A 121 -18.47 -6.42 -10.67
CA ARG A 121 -17.90 -6.66 -12.00
C ARG A 121 -18.46 -5.66 -12.99
N ASP A 122 -17.59 -5.08 -13.82
CA ASP A 122 -17.99 -4.16 -14.88
C ASP A 122 -18.74 -4.88 -16.01
N ALA A 123 -19.16 -4.15 -17.04
CA ALA A 123 -19.87 -4.70 -18.21
C ALA A 123 -19.03 -5.70 -19.02
N LYS A 124 -17.69 -5.69 -18.87
CA LYS A 124 -16.75 -6.63 -19.49
C LYS A 124 -16.40 -7.81 -18.58
N GLY A 125 -17.05 -7.94 -17.42
CA GLY A 125 -16.81 -8.97 -16.43
C GLY A 125 -15.55 -8.75 -15.58
N GLN A 126 -14.82 -7.61 -15.74
CA GLN A 126 -13.62 -7.31 -14.99
C GLN A 126 -13.97 -6.91 -13.54
N PRO A 127 -13.23 -7.44 -12.56
CA PRO A 127 -13.51 -7.12 -11.17
C PRO A 127 -13.09 -5.68 -10.83
N ILE A 128 -14.00 -4.94 -10.23
CA ILE A 128 -13.74 -3.63 -9.63
C ILE A 128 -13.34 -3.88 -8.18
N ARG A 129 -12.13 -3.43 -7.82
CA ARG A 129 -11.53 -3.62 -6.48
C ARG A 129 -11.09 -2.31 -5.89
N ILE A 130 -10.89 -2.31 -4.60
CA ILE A 130 -10.26 -1.22 -3.85
C ILE A 130 -8.80 -1.14 -4.24
N LYS A 131 -8.26 0.08 -4.40
CA LYS A 131 -6.87 0.31 -4.85
C LYS A 131 -5.95 0.86 -3.76
N ASN A 132 -6.51 1.41 -2.68
CA ASN A 132 -5.74 1.97 -1.58
C ASN A 132 -6.56 2.01 -0.28
N PHE A 133 -5.86 2.29 0.84
CA PHE A 133 -6.47 2.30 2.17
C PHE A 133 -7.59 3.34 2.33
N GLY A 134 -7.44 4.54 1.77
CA GLY A 134 -8.49 5.57 1.82
C GLY A 134 -9.78 5.14 1.12
N GLN A 135 -9.67 4.45 -0.02
CA GLN A 135 -10.81 3.85 -0.70
C GLN A 135 -11.46 2.74 0.14
N ARG A 136 -10.66 1.95 0.86
CA ARG A 136 -11.16 0.92 1.79
C ARG A 136 -12.01 1.56 2.89
N GLN A 137 -11.47 2.56 3.56
CA GLN A 137 -12.20 3.28 4.62
C GLN A 137 -13.51 3.86 4.10
N TYR A 138 -13.51 4.43 2.88
CA TYR A 138 -14.71 4.99 2.27
C TYR A 138 -15.76 3.92 1.95
N VAL A 139 -15.36 2.80 1.37
CA VAL A 139 -16.25 1.66 1.09
C VAL A 139 -16.82 1.07 2.38
N ASP A 140 -16.00 0.90 3.40
CA ASP A 140 -16.44 0.40 4.70
C ASP A 140 -17.42 1.37 5.38
N ALA A 141 -17.17 2.69 5.26
CA ALA A 141 -18.10 3.70 5.76
C ALA A 141 -19.45 3.61 5.04
N ILE A 142 -19.48 3.44 3.71
CA ILE A 142 -20.71 3.27 2.94
C ILE A 142 -21.48 2.01 3.39
N LYS A 143 -20.79 0.92 3.69
CA LYS A 143 -21.44 -0.35 4.09
C LYS A 143 -22.10 -0.29 5.46
N HIS A 144 -21.59 0.53 6.37
CA HIS A 144 -21.97 0.50 7.78
C HIS A 144 -22.71 1.74 8.25
N ASN A 145 -22.95 2.74 7.37
CA ASN A 145 -23.66 3.97 7.73
C ASN A 145 -24.70 4.32 6.70
N ASP A 146 -25.81 4.90 7.16
CA ASP A 146 -26.91 5.35 6.30
C ASP A 146 -26.52 6.57 5.45
N ILE A 147 -25.65 7.43 5.96
CA ILE A 147 -25.13 8.62 5.29
C ILE A 147 -23.61 8.63 5.37
N THR A 148 -22.96 8.81 4.23
CA THR A 148 -21.50 8.89 4.14
C THR A 148 -21.08 10.09 3.30
N PHE A 149 -20.15 10.88 3.83
CA PHE A 149 -19.53 12.01 3.13
C PHE A 149 -18.13 11.65 2.64
N GLY A 150 -17.92 11.73 1.32
CA GLY A 150 -16.61 11.52 0.72
C GLY A 150 -15.91 12.86 0.47
N ILE A 151 -14.93 13.21 1.32
CA ILE A 151 -14.14 14.44 1.21
C ILE A 151 -12.71 14.08 0.78
N GLY A 152 -12.14 14.85 -0.14
CA GLY A 152 -10.75 14.66 -0.57
C GLY A 152 -10.49 15.22 -1.97
N PRO A 153 -9.22 15.17 -2.44
CA PRO A 153 -8.81 15.71 -3.75
C PRO A 153 -9.55 15.09 -4.93
N ALA A 154 -9.58 15.81 -6.05
CA ALA A 154 -10.11 15.29 -7.32
C ALA A 154 -9.31 14.06 -7.78
N GLY A 155 -9.93 13.17 -8.56
CA GLY A 155 -9.27 11.99 -9.12
C GLY A 155 -9.06 10.81 -8.17
N THR A 156 -9.42 10.89 -6.89
CA THR A 156 -9.24 9.80 -5.91
C THR A 156 -10.27 8.67 -6.00
N GLY A 157 -11.24 8.78 -6.89
CA GLY A 157 -12.26 7.75 -7.15
C GLY A 157 -13.51 7.82 -6.26
N LYS A 158 -13.75 8.91 -5.51
CA LYS A 158 -14.89 9.05 -4.59
C LYS A 158 -16.24 8.79 -5.28
N THR A 159 -16.55 9.56 -6.31
CA THR A 159 -17.80 9.43 -7.07
C THR A 159 -17.91 8.06 -7.74
N PHE A 160 -16.82 7.57 -8.33
CA PHE A 160 -16.78 6.25 -8.96
C PHE A 160 -17.14 5.15 -7.96
N LEU A 161 -16.52 5.14 -6.78
CA LEU A 161 -16.80 4.15 -5.75
C LEU A 161 -18.21 4.27 -5.18
N ALA A 162 -18.71 5.49 -4.99
CA ALA A 162 -20.10 5.70 -4.57
C ALA A 162 -21.09 5.06 -5.56
N VAL A 163 -20.88 5.27 -6.87
CA VAL A 163 -21.70 4.64 -7.92
C VAL A 163 -21.54 3.13 -7.92
N VAL A 164 -20.32 2.62 -7.81
CA VAL A 164 -20.05 1.17 -7.74
C VAL A 164 -20.81 0.55 -6.57
N MET A 165 -20.77 1.15 -5.39
CA MET A 165 -21.45 0.66 -4.19
C MET A 165 -22.97 0.74 -4.34
N ALA A 166 -23.52 1.83 -4.93
CA ALA A 166 -24.93 1.95 -5.21
C ALA A 166 -25.43 0.86 -6.17
N VAL A 167 -24.67 0.59 -7.24
CA VAL A 167 -25.00 -0.47 -8.20
C VAL A 167 -24.88 -1.86 -7.55
N ALA A 168 -23.88 -2.07 -6.70
CA ALA A 168 -23.74 -3.32 -5.96
C ALA A 168 -24.93 -3.57 -5.04
N ALA A 169 -25.36 -2.54 -4.29
CA ALA A 169 -26.55 -2.60 -3.42
C ALA A 169 -27.84 -2.87 -4.20
N MET A 170 -28.01 -2.24 -5.38
CA MET A 170 -29.17 -2.47 -6.25
C MET A 170 -29.15 -3.91 -6.81
N LYS A 171 -28.02 -4.42 -7.26
CA LYS A 171 -27.87 -5.80 -7.73
C LYS A 171 -28.12 -6.83 -6.62
N ALA A 172 -27.77 -6.49 -5.40
CA ALA A 172 -28.05 -7.31 -4.22
C ALA A 172 -29.51 -7.21 -3.71
N GLY A 173 -30.34 -6.40 -4.34
CA GLY A 173 -31.74 -6.17 -3.94
C GLY A 173 -31.92 -5.38 -2.63
N GLN A 174 -30.86 -4.72 -2.16
CA GLN A 174 -30.90 -3.90 -0.93
C GLN A 174 -31.62 -2.57 -1.16
N VAL A 175 -31.60 -2.07 -2.40
CA VAL A 175 -32.29 -0.83 -2.80
C VAL A 175 -33.03 -1.06 -4.12
N GLU A 176 -34.15 -0.37 -4.30
CA GLU A 176 -34.99 -0.50 -5.49
C GLU A 176 -34.56 0.42 -6.64
N ARG A 177 -33.90 1.54 -6.33
CA ARG A 177 -33.50 2.55 -7.31
C ARG A 177 -32.29 3.35 -6.83
N ILE A 178 -31.55 3.91 -7.79
CA ILE A 178 -30.43 4.80 -7.56
C ILE A 178 -30.82 6.19 -8.03
N ILE A 179 -30.60 7.21 -7.20
CA ILE A 179 -30.80 8.60 -7.56
C ILE A 179 -29.44 9.28 -7.60
N LEU A 180 -29.03 9.76 -8.76
CA LEU A 180 -27.80 10.53 -8.95
C LEU A 180 -28.17 11.99 -9.20
N ARG A 181 -27.56 12.89 -8.42
CA ARG A 181 -27.65 14.33 -8.63
C ARG A 181 -26.24 14.90 -8.71
N SER A 182 -25.96 15.71 -9.71
CA SER A 182 -24.82 16.61 -9.75
C SER A 182 -25.34 18.04 -9.72
N GLU A 183 -24.77 18.88 -8.87
CA GLU A 183 -24.95 20.30 -8.96
C GLU A 183 -23.91 20.83 -9.95
N GLU A 184 -24.33 21.13 -11.18
CA GLU A 184 -23.50 21.89 -12.11
C GLU A 184 -23.49 23.34 -11.60
N HIS A 185 -22.40 23.77 -11.00
CA HIS A 185 -22.13 25.18 -10.87
C HIS A 185 -21.84 25.71 -12.27
N THR A 186 -22.87 26.24 -12.93
CA THR A 186 -22.66 27.17 -14.03
C THR A 186 -22.01 28.40 -13.42
N SER A 187 -20.67 28.49 -13.55
CA SER A 187 -19.97 29.74 -13.37
C SER A 187 -20.38 30.66 -14.52
N GLU A 188 -21.27 31.60 -14.23
CA GLU A 188 -21.44 32.78 -15.06
C GLU A 188 -20.16 33.62 -15.03
#